data_79f42c7ca6adc6bb3ab9c8695b502c6c
#
_entry.id   79f42c7ca6adc6bb3ab9c8695b502c6c
#
_cell.length_a   1.000
_cell.length_b   1.000
_cell.length_c   1.000
_cell.angle_alpha   90.00
_cell.angle_beta   90.00
_cell.angle_gamma   90.00
#
_symmetry.space_group_name_H-M   'P 1'
#
loop_
_entity.id
_entity.type
_entity.pdbx_description
1 polymer ?
#
loop_
_entity_poly.entity_id
_entity_poly.type
_entity_poly.pdbx_seq_one_letter_code
_entity_poly.pdbx_strand_id
1 'polypeptide(L)'
;MMVHFDYYPKDRTRLHALEHRLATAIKRAGAGELGETELHIDGNDGYLYMYGPDADKLYAVTGPILRASPMMAGAEVTTHHGARAQTFGLTDQRAR
;
A
#
# COMPACT_ATOMS: atom_id res chain seq x y z
N MET A 1 -6.42 -1.84 5.19
CA MET A 1 -6.04 -1.13 3.96
C MET A 1 -5.34 -2.08 3.00
N MET A 2 -5.68 -1.99 1.75
CA MET A 2 -5.17 -2.89 0.73
C MET A 2 -4.69 -2.05 -0.45
N VAL A 3 -3.54 -2.39 -1.02
CA VAL A 3 -3.01 -1.70 -2.20
C VAL A 3 -2.82 -2.71 -3.31
N HIS A 4 -3.51 -2.50 -4.43
CA HIS A 4 -3.40 -3.34 -5.62
C HIS A 4 -2.44 -2.66 -6.58
N PHE A 5 -1.38 -3.34 -6.99
CA PHE A 5 -0.32 -2.76 -7.80
C PHE A 5 0.16 -3.74 -8.87
N ASP A 6 0.76 -3.20 -9.93
CA ASP A 6 1.39 -4.02 -10.95
C ASP A 6 2.72 -4.57 -10.41
N TYR A 7 2.99 -5.84 -10.67
CA TYR A 7 4.21 -6.47 -10.19
C TYR A 7 4.80 -7.37 -11.26
N TYR A 8 6.10 -7.22 -11.47
CA TYR A 8 6.89 -8.08 -12.35
C TYR A 8 8.10 -8.60 -11.56
N PRO A 9 8.60 -9.81 -11.91
CA PRO A 9 9.74 -10.38 -11.14
C PRO A 9 10.93 -9.45 -11.00
N LYS A 10 11.16 -8.55 -11.96
CA LYS A 10 12.24 -7.57 -11.88
C LYS A 10 12.07 -6.57 -10.76
N ASP A 11 10.86 -6.46 -10.20
CA ASP A 11 10.56 -5.50 -9.13
C ASP A 11 10.77 -6.07 -7.74
N ARG A 12 11.23 -7.30 -7.65
CA ARG A 12 11.32 -8.00 -6.37
C ARG A 12 12.12 -7.24 -5.31
N THR A 13 13.32 -6.76 -5.69
CA THR A 13 14.16 -6.03 -4.76
C THR A 13 13.52 -4.73 -4.33
N ARG A 14 12.90 -4.02 -5.26
CA ARG A 14 12.20 -2.77 -4.96
C ARG A 14 11.03 -3.01 -4.02
N LEU A 15 10.30 -4.11 -4.25
CA LEU A 15 9.17 -4.45 -3.38
C LEU A 15 9.64 -4.71 -1.95
N HIS A 16 10.71 -5.47 -1.78
CA HIS A 16 11.23 -5.76 -0.44
C HIS A 16 11.66 -4.48 0.27
N ALA A 17 12.32 -3.58 -0.44
CA ALA A 17 12.72 -2.29 0.14
C ALA A 17 11.50 -1.47 0.55
N LEU A 18 10.47 -1.46 -0.28
CA LEU A 18 9.23 -0.76 0.00
C LEU A 18 8.53 -1.35 1.23
N GLU A 19 8.44 -2.67 1.29
CA GLU A 19 7.84 -3.35 2.45
C GLU A 19 8.54 -2.96 3.74
N HIS A 20 9.87 -2.91 3.71
CA HIS A 20 10.63 -2.54 4.89
C HIS A 20 10.33 -1.11 5.33
N ARG A 21 10.28 -0.19 4.38
CA ARG A 21 9.97 1.22 4.67
C ARG A 21 8.56 1.39 5.21
N LEU A 22 7.59 0.68 4.64
CA LEU A 22 6.21 0.73 5.11
C LEU A 22 6.11 0.19 6.54
N ALA A 23 6.70 -0.97 6.78
CA ALA A 23 6.65 -1.59 8.10
C ALA A 23 7.25 -0.67 9.16
N THR A 24 8.40 -0.06 8.85
CA THR A 24 9.07 0.84 9.78
C THR A 24 8.21 2.07 10.08
N ALA A 25 7.64 2.68 9.05
CA ALA A 25 6.82 3.88 9.22
C ALA A 25 5.55 3.60 10.02
N ILE A 26 4.88 2.49 9.71
CA ILE A 26 3.65 2.10 10.40
C ILE A 26 3.95 1.86 11.88
N LYS A 27 5.04 1.15 12.15
CA LYS A 27 5.41 0.84 13.54
C LYS A 27 5.76 2.11 14.32
N ARG A 28 6.53 3.01 13.72
CA ARG A 28 6.92 4.27 14.39
C ARG A 28 5.71 5.12 14.72
N ALA A 29 4.73 5.13 13.84
CA ALA A 29 3.53 5.94 14.04
C ALA A 29 2.51 5.26 14.96
N GLY A 30 2.74 4.01 15.32
CA GLY A 30 1.76 3.26 16.10
C GLY A 30 0.44 3.10 15.34
N ALA A 31 0.51 3.02 14.01
CA ALA A 31 -0.69 3.02 13.16
C ALA A 31 -1.21 1.61 12.87
N GLY A 32 -0.46 0.56 13.22
CA GLY A 32 -0.85 -0.81 12.96
C GLY A 32 0.34 -1.65 12.55
N GLU A 33 0.13 -2.49 11.53
CA GLU A 33 1.20 -3.36 11.05
C GLU A 33 1.04 -3.66 9.57
N LEU A 34 2.15 -3.99 8.93
CA LEU A 34 2.17 -4.47 7.56
C LEU A 34 1.89 -5.97 7.59
N GLY A 35 0.91 -6.42 6.81
CA GLY A 35 0.60 -7.83 6.68
C GLY A 35 1.42 -8.47 5.57
N GLU A 36 0.99 -9.66 5.17
CA GLU A 36 1.65 -10.39 4.09
C GLU A 36 1.32 -9.77 2.74
N THR A 37 2.30 -9.84 1.83
CA THR A 37 2.09 -9.40 0.45
C THR A 37 1.68 -10.61 -0.38
N GLU A 38 0.64 -10.43 -1.18
CA GLU A 38 0.15 -11.47 -2.07
C GLU A 38 0.58 -11.12 -3.50
N LEU A 39 1.26 -12.04 -4.17
CA LEU A 39 1.73 -11.83 -5.54
C LEU A 39 1.08 -12.81 -6.49
N HIS A 40 0.63 -12.32 -7.62
CA HIS A 40 0.04 -13.12 -8.70
C HIS A 40 0.94 -13.01 -9.92
N ILE A 41 1.89 -13.94 -10.03
CA ILE A 41 2.89 -13.88 -11.10
C ILE A 41 2.24 -13.94 -12.48
N ASP A 42 1.25 -14.79 -12.65
CA ASP A 42 0.57 -14.93 -13.95
C ASP A 42 -0.24 -13.67 -14.32
N GLY A 43 -0.69 -12.93 -13.34
CA GLY A 43 -1.46 -11.72 -13.57
C GLY A 43 -0.61 -10.46 -13.59
N ASN A 44 0.68 -10.57 -13.27
CA ASN A 44 1.60 -9.45 -13.17
C ASN A 44 1.08 -8.39 -12.20
N ASP A 45 0.55 -8.82 -11.07
CA ASP A 45 0.06 -7.89 -10.06
C ASP A 45 0.28 -8.44 -8.65
N GLY A 46 -0.05 -7.62 -7.66
CA GLY A 46 0.03 -8.03 -6.28
C GLY A 46 -0.80 -7.12 -5.39
N TYR A 47 -0.90 -7.54 -4.14
CA TYR A 47 -1.63 -6.82 -3.11
C TYR A 47 -0.78 -6.68 -1.88
N LEU A 48 -0.70 -5.45 -1.38
CA LEU A 48 -0.13 -5.16 -0.05
C LEU A 48 -1.30 -5.04 0.92
N TYR A 49 -1.18 -5.67 2.07
CA TYR A 49 -2.20 -5.59 3.12
C TYR A 49 -1.62 -4.91 4.34
N MET A 50 -2.35 -3.95 4.87
CA MET A 50 -1.95 -3.22 6.06
C MET A 50 -3.12 -3.14 7.01
N TYR A 51 -2.87 -3.37 8.29
CA TYR A 51 -3.90 -3.47 9.31
C TYR A 51 -3.68 -2.45 10.41
N GLY A 52 -4.77 -1.82 10.83
CA GLY A 52 -4.73 -0.86 11.92
C GLY A 52 -6.15 -0.41 12.25
N PRO A 53 -6.35 0.13 13.45
CA PRO A 53 -7.69 0.52 13.89
C PRO A 53 -8.22 1.79 13.21
N ASP A 54 -7.34 2.58 12.61
CA ASP A 54 -7.71 3.85 11.98
C ASP A 54 -7.17 3.89 10.57
N ALA A 55 -8.04 3.66 9.59
CA ALA A 55 -7.65 3.61 8.18
C ALA A 55 -7.09 4.94 7.69
N ASP A 56 -7.64 6.06 8.17
CA ASP A 56 -7.17 7.38 7.75
C ASP A 56 -5.74 7.63 8.24
N LYS A 57 -5.46 7.25 9.48
CA LYS A 57 -4.11 7.40 10.02
C LYS A 57 -3.13 6.51 9.28
N LEU A 58 -3.54 5.28 9.00
CA LEU A 58 -2.71 4.33 8.28
C LEU A 58 -2.36 4.86 6.89
N TYR A 59 -3.34 5.40 6.18
CA TYR A 59 -3.08 5.96 4.86
C TYR A 59 -2.24 7.24 4.94
N ALA A 60 -2.45 8.06 5.96
CA ALA A 60 -1.65 9.27 6.13
C ALA A 60 -0.17 8.94 6.30
N VAL A 61 0.12 7.84 6.98
CA VAL A 61 1.50 7.38 7.20
C VAL A 61 2.09 6.74 5.95
N THR A 62 1.33 5.89 5.26
CA THR A 62 1.86 5.08 4.15
C THR A 62 1.74 5.75 2.79
N GLY A 63 0.75 6.63 2.62
CA GLY A 63 0.50 7.26 1.33
C GLY A 63 1.70 7.96 0.71
N PRO A 64 2.41 8.82 1.46
CA PRO A 64 3.59 9.48 0.91
C PRO A 64 4.68 8.50 0.47
N ILE A 65 4.87 7.41 1.21
CA ILE A 65 5.86 6.39 0.87
C ILE A 65 5.46 5.68 -0.43
N LEU A 66 4.18 5.33 -0.54
CA LEU A 66 3.66 4.67 -1.73
C LEU A 66 3.78 5.59 -2.95
N ARG A 67 3.37 6.85 -2.81
CA ARG A 67 3.43 7.80 -3.92
C ARG A 67 4.85 8.09 -4.38
N ALA A 68 5.84 7.95 -3.49
CA ALA A 68 7.24 8.15 -3.82
C ALA A 68 7.86 6.94 -4.51
N SER A 69 7.16 5.82 -4.58
CA SER A 69 7.67 4.57 -5.16
C SER A 69 7.20 4.43 -6.60
N PRO A 70 8.12 4.46 -7.59
CA PRO A 70 7.72 4.37 -9.01
C PRO A 70 6.93 3.12 -9.34
N MET A 71 7.19 1.99 -8.68
CA MET A 71 6.47 0.76 -8.95
C MET A 71 5.01 0.82 -8.51
N MET A 72 4.64 1.82 -7.72
CA MET A 72 3.28 2.00 -7.27
C MET A 72 2.48 2.96 -8.15
N ALA A 73 3.04 3.40 -9.27
CA ALA A 73 2.32 4.24 -10.21
C ALA A 73 1.10 3.46 -10.73
N GLY A 74 -0.08 4.07 -10.66
CA GLY A 74 -1.30 3.42 -11.09
C GLY A 74 -1.92 2.47 -10.08
N ALA A 75 -1.34 2.35 -8.89
CA ALA A 75 -1.88 1.48 -7.86
C ALA A 75 -3.23 1.99 -7.35
N GLU A 76 -4.06 1.04 -6.91
CA GLU A 76 -5.35 1.35 -6.29
C GLU A 76 -5.30 1.04 -4.81
N VAL A 77 -5.86 1.96 -4.02
CA VAL A 77 -5.90 1.82 -2.56
C VAL A 77 -7.33 1.59 -2.14
N THR A 78 -7.55 0.60 -1.29
CA THR A 78 -8.85 0.34 -0.67
C THR A 78 -8.71 0.47 0.84
N THR A 79 -9.49 1.36 1.43
CA THR A 79 -9.54 1.54 2.87
C THR A 79 -10.89 1.08 3.38
N HIS A 80 -10.93 0.62 4.64
CA HIS A 80 -12.15 0.15 5.27
C HIS A 80 -12.47 1.00 6.48
N HIS A 81 -13.71 1.47 6.55
CA HIS A 81 -14.21 2.29 7.67
C HIS A 81 -15.48 1.61 8.18
N GLY A 82 -15.32 0.69 9.14
CA GLY A 82 -16.42 -0.14 9.60
C GLY A 82 -16.89 -1.05 8.47
N ALA A 83 -18.16 -0.97 8.13
CA ALA A 83 -18.75 -1.80 7.07
C ALA A 83 -18.54 -1.20 5.69
N ARG A 84 -17.95 -0.01 5.60
CA ARG A 84 -17.77 0.70 4.33
C ARG A 84 -16.38 0.48 3.80
N ALA A 85 -16.26 0.35 2.48
CA ALA A 85 -14.97 0.30 1.80
C ALA A 85 -14.92 1.42 0.79
N GLN A 86 -13.75 2.03 0.64
CA GLN A 86 -13.52 3.11 -0.29
C GLN A 86 -12.29 2.78 -1.11
N THR A 87 -12.42 2.84 -2.45
CA THR A 87 -11.32 2.54 -3.36
C THR A 87 -11.00 3.77 -4.19
N PHE A 88 -9.73 4.08 -4.33
CA PHE A 88 -9.29 5.24 -5.11
C PHE A 88 -7.90 4.96 -5.68
N GLY A 89 -7.57 5.67 -6.76
CA GLY A 89 -6.24 5.59 -7.34
C GLY A 89 -5.24 6.33 -6.49
N LEU A 90 -4.07 5.74 -6.27
CA LEU A 90 -3.03 6.35 -5.45
C LEU A 90 -2.65 7.74 -5.96
N THR A 91 -2.48 7.89 -7.26
CA THR A 91 -2.09 9.16 -7.85
C THR A 91 -3.22 10.18 -7.89
N ASP A 92 -4.46 9.75 -7.82
CA ASP A 92 -5.62 10.65 -7.84
C ASP A 92 -5.63 11.58 -6.63
N GLN A 93 -5.06 11.14 -5.52
CA GLN A 93 -4.98 11.94 -4.31
C GLN A 93 -4.14 13.19 -4.51
N ARG A 94 -3.26 13.19 -5.47
CA ARG A 94 -2.35 14.29 -5.74
C ARG A 94 -2.95 15.35 -6.65
N ALA A 95 -4.06 15.05 -7.25
CA ALA A 95 -4.73 15.97 -8.16
C ALA A 95 -5.35 17.15 -7.44
N ARG A 96 -5.36 17.12 -6.11
CA ARG A 96 -5.89 18.22 -5.29
C ARG A 96 -4.84 19.32 -5.17
#